data_8b9b1747d8b4c23391010fff6055162a
#
_entry.id   8b9b1747d8b4c23391010fff6055162a
#
_cell.length_a   1.000
_cell.length_b   1.000
_cell.length_c   1.000
_cell.angle_alpha   90.00
_cell.angle_beta   90.00
_cell.angle_gamma   90.00
#
_symmetry.space_group_name_H-M   'P 1'
#
loop_
_entity.id
_entity.type
_entity.pdbx_description
1 polymer ?
#
loop_
_entity_poly.entity_id
_entity_poly.type
_entity_poly.pdbx_seq_one_letter_code
_entity_poly.pdbx_strand_id
1 'polypeptide(L)'
;ETINAVFQMDEFLWELRDHIVGLNAGRWDYLFSYQKVFRNTQNVILPDRSKVNMFVPFMSNYNKLLVDTCHKRGAFGMGGMSAQVIAKSNPKEINENALAGVKKDKERELNQGNDGAWVAHPSLVEPVKNIFEKNFDGPNQLKKFNNNKINRRDLLDEPKIENAITENGVRENLQEGIEYMAYWISGTGASVVNY
;
A
#
# COMPACT_ATOMS: atom_id res chain seq x y z
N GLU A 1 7.85 4.30 4.44
CA GLU A 1 6.81 4.39 3.38
C GLU A 1 7.21 5.28 2.20
N THR A 2 8.10 6.27 2.39
CA THR A 2 8.53 7.17 1.32
C THR A 2 9.61 6.58 0.43
N ILE A 3 9.72 7.08 -0.82
CA ILE A 3 10.74 6.65 -1.79
C ILE A 3 12.18 6.82 -1.25
N ASN A 4 12.44 7.82 -0.43
CA ASN A 4 13.76 8.01 0.15
C ASN A 4 14.06 6.97 1.23
N ALA A 5 13.08 6.65 2.06
CA ALA A 5 13.21 5.70 3.16
C ALA A 5 13.42 4.25 2.67
N VAL A 6 12.89 3.90 1.48
CA VAL A 6 13.00 2.53 0.96
C VAL A 6 14.45 2.08 0.76
N PHE A 7 15.36 3.00 0.53
CA PHE A 7 16.79 2.70 0.38
C PHE A 7 17.57 2.63 1.69
N GLN A 8 16.90 2.91 2.81
CA GLN A 8 17.49 2.98 4.16
C GLN A 8 16.68 2.15 5.18
N MET A 9 15.87 1.20 4.74
CA MET A 9 15.03 0.40 5.64
C MET A 9 15.86 -0.37 6.67
N ASP A 10 17.02 -0.88 6.28
CA ASP A 10 17.91 -1.63 7.16
C ASP A 10 18.52 -0.73 8.25
N GLU A 11 18.90 0.50 7.91
CA GLU A 11 19.39 1.50 8.82
C GLU A 11 18.32 1.95 9.82
N PHE A 12 17.09 2.19 9.37
CA PHE A 12 15.98 2.50 10.29
C PHE A 12 15.73 1.40 11.29
N LEU A 13 15.72 0.15 10.86
CA LEU A 13 15.52 -0.99 11.75
C LEU A 13 16.67 -1.13 12.75
N TRP A 14 17.89 -0.85 12.32
CA TRP A 14 19.07 -0.91 13.20
C TRP A 14 19.07 0.22 14.23
N GLU A 15 18.89 1.46 13.80
CA GLU A 15 18.94 2.62 14.71
C GLU A 15 17.79 2.61 15.72
N LEU A 16 16.61 2.13 15.32
CA LEU A 16 15.42 2.07 16.15
C LEU A 16 15.19 0.72 16.83
N ARG A 17 16.13 -0.22 16.76
CA ARG A 17 15.97 -1.63 17.18
C ARG A 17 15.42 -1.83 18.59
N ASP A 18 15.67 -0.89 19.50
CA ASP A 18 15.20 -0.98 20.88
C ASP A 18 13.74 -0.49 21.06
N HIS A 19 13.15 0.09 20.00
CA HIS A 19 11.85 0.74 20.05
C HIS A 19 10.92 0.31 18.92
N ILE A 20 11.45 -0.17 17.79
CA ILE A 20 10.67 -0.46 16.58
C ILE A 20 10.06 -1.87 16.63
N VAL A 21 8.81 -1.99 16.20
CA VAL A 21 8.14 -3.29 16.04
C VAL A 21 8.27 -3.82 14.62
N GLY A 22 8.27 -2.91 13.64
CA GLY A 22 8.33 -3.26 12.22
C GLY A 22 8.19 -2.05 11.32
N LEU A 23 8.11 -2.31 10.02
CA LEU A 23 7.86 -1.31 8.97
C LEU A 23 6.53 -1.57 8.28
N ASN A 24 5.95 -0.51 7.74
CA ASN A 24 4.69 -0.56 7.01
C ASN A 24 4.88 -0.25 5.51
N ALA A 25 4.22 -1.00 4.64
CA ALA A 25 4.23 -0.79 3.20
C ALA A 25 3.12 0.18 2.76
N GLY A 26 3.34 1.48 2.91
CA GLY A 26 2.39 2.51 2.49
C GLY A 26 2.43 2.77 0.99
N ARG A 27 1.34 2.43 0.27
CA ARG A 27 1.25 2.65 -1.17
C ARG A 27 1.21 4.12 -1.54
N TRP A 28 0.37 4.88 -0.88
CA TRP A 28 0.14 6.29 -1.23
C TRP A 28 1.36 7.16 -0.92
N ASP A 29 1.99 6.96 0.22
CA ASP A 29 3.20 7.68 0.61
C ASP A 29 4.35 7.40 -0.35
N TYR A 30 4.49 6.14 -0.80
CA TYR A 30 5.49 5.77 -1.79
C TYR A 30 5.26 6.49 -3.12
N LEU A 31 4.04 6.41 -3.67
CA LEU A 31 3.70 7.03 -4.94
C LEU A 31 3.74 8.56 -4.89
N PHE A 32 3.25 9.16 -3.81
CA PHE A 32 3.30 10.61 -3.63
C PHE A 32 4.74 11.13 -3.54
N SER A 33 5.58 10.49 -2.73
CA SER A 33 6.99 10.85 -2.62
C SER A 33 7.76 10.60 -3.91
N TYR A 34 7.45 9.52 -4.64
CA TYR A 34 7.98 9.26 -5.98
C TYR A 34 7.68 10.43 -6.93
N GLN A 35 6.41 10.84 -7.02
CA GLN A 35 6.01 11.97 -7.85
C GLN A 35 6.72 13.28 -7.43
N LYS A 36 6.87 13.53 -6.13
CA LYS A 36 7.58 14.72 -5.64
C LYS A 36 9.06 14.73 -6.01
N VAL A 37 9.74 13.60 -5.87
CA VAL A 37 11.17 13.48 -6.20
C VAL A 37 11.39 13.63 -7.69
N PHE A 38 10.58 12.98 -8.51
CA PHE A 38 10.78 12.92 -9.96
C PHE A 38 9.99 13.96 -10.76
N ARG A 39 9.27 14.90 -10.11
CA ARG A 39 8.39 15.89 -10.76
C ARG A 39 9.03 16.69 -11.89
N ASN A 40 10.34 16.87 -11.86
CA ASN A 40 11.11 17.62 -12.87
C ASN A 40 11.93 16.70 -13.77
N THR A 41 11.80 15.38 -13.66
CA THR A 41 12.51 14.42 -14.48
C THR A 41 11.71 14.16 -15.75
N GLN A 42 12.35 14.41 -16.89
CA GLN A 42 11.72 14.20 -18.19
C GLN A 42 11.32 12.73 -18.38
N ASN A 43 10.12 12.50 -18.91
CA ASN A 43 9.56 11.17 -19.22
C ASN A 43 9.26 10.28 -18.00
N VAL A 44 9.28 10.81 -16.78
CA VAL A 44 8.80 10.10 -15.59
C VAL A 44 7.38 10.56 -15.29
N ILE A 45 6.40 9.85 -15.85
CA ILE A 45 4.98 10.16 -15.68
C ILE A 45 4.26 8.87 -15.28
N LEU A 46 3.63 8.88 -14.11
CA LEU A 46 2.81 7.75 -13.68
C LEU A 46 1.50 7.69 -14.47
N PRO A 47 1.03 6.48 -14.80
CA PRO A 47 -0.30 6.28 -15.39
C PRO A 47 -1.43 6.60 -14.39
N ASP A 48 -2.66 6.50 -14.85
CA ASP A 48 -3.84 6.66 -14.00
C ASP A 48 -3.70 5.86 -12.70
N ARG A 49 -4.14 6.43 -11.59
CA ARG A 49 -4.03 5.84 -10.25
C ARG A 49 -4.55 4.40 -10.17
N SER A 50 -5.62 4.09 -10.88
CA SER A 50 -6.20 2.74 -10.95
C SER A 50 -5.25 1.69 -11.53
N LYS A 51 -4.29 2.11 -12.36
CA LYS A 51 -3.28 1.24 -13.00
C LYS A 51 -2.03 1.04 -12.14
N VAL A 52 -1.82 1.86 -11.10
CA VAL A 52 -0.65 1.78 -10.21
C VAL A 52 -1.06 1.23 -8.85
N ASN A 53 -1.23 -0.07 -8.79
CA ASN A 53 -1.58 -0.81 -7.57
C ASN A 53 -0.38 -1.63 -7.06
N MET A 54 -0.55 -2.34 -5.96
CA MET A 54 0.52 -3.15 -5.34
C MET A 54 0.89 -4.42 -6.12
N PHE A 55 0.21 -4.71 -7.25
CA PHE A 55 0.56 -5.83 -8.14
C PHE A 55 1.55 -5.44 -9.24
N VAL A 56 1.72 -4.14 -9.52
CA VAL A 56 2.73 -3.71 -10.51
C VAL A 56 4.14 -3.98 -9.99
N PRO A 57 5.11 -4.29 -10.89
CA PRO A 57 6.42 -4.80 -10.50
C PRO A 57 7.13 -3.98 -9.43
N PHE A 58 7.29 -2.67 -9.61
CA PHE A 58 8.06 -1.84 -8.69
C PHE A 58 7.39 -1.74 -7.30
N MET A 59 6.05 -1.69 -7.22
CA MET A 59 5.31 -1.69 -5.96
C MET A 59 5.35 -3.06 -5.27
N SER A 60 5.27 -4.14 -6.04
CA SER A 60 5.44 -5.50 -5.53
C SER A 60 6.85 -5.73 -4.98
N ASN A 61 7.88 -5.23 -5.69
CA ASN A 61 9.27 -5.30 -5.26
C ASN A 61 9.51 -4.48 -3.98
N TYR A 62 8.91 -3.30 -3.88
CA TYR A 62 8.94 -2.51 -2.65
C TYR A 62 8.44 -3.29 -1.44
N ASN A 63 7.26 -3.92 -1.54
CA ASN A 63 6.71 -4.70 -0.43
C ASN A 63 7.58 -5.93 -0.09
N LYS A 64 8.06 -6.66 -1.09
CA LYS A 64 8.94 -7.83 -0.88
C LYS A 64 10.26 -7.44 -0.21
N LEU A 65 10.86 -6.32 -0.65
CA LEU A 65 12.09 -5.81 -0.02
C LEU A 65 11.84 -5.42 1.44
N LEU A 66 10.73 -4.76 1.73
CA LEU A 66 10.34 -4.39 3.08
C LEU A 66 10.20 -5.63 3.97
N VAL A 67 9.48 -6.65 3.52
CA VAL A 67 9.29 -7.90 4.26
C VAL A 67 10.63 -8.58 4.53
N ASP A 68 11.45 -8.79 3.49
CA ASP A 68 12.73 -9.47 3.62
C ASP A 68 13.69 -8.71 4.55
N THR A 69 13.68 -7.37 4.50
CA THR A 69 14.51 -6.52 5.37
C THR A 69 14.05 -6.61 6.82
N CYS A 70 12.73 -6.53 7.06
CA CYS A 70 12.15 -6.68 8.40
C CYS A 70 12.47 -8.05 9.00
N HIS A 71 12.16 -9.13 8.28
CA HIS A 71 12.36 -10.50 8.78
C HIS A 71 13.81 -10.81 9.08
N LYS A 72 14.74 -10.32 8.25
CA LYS A 72 16.19 -10.43 8.50
C LYS A 72 16.62 -9.81 9.82
N ARG A 73 15.90 -8.79 10.29
CA ARG A 73 16.15 -8.10 11.56
C ARG A 73 15.25 -8.56 12.70
N GLY A 74 14.39 -9.55 12.49
CA GLY A 74 13.42 -10.03 13.47
C GLY A 74 12.27 -9.06 13.75
N ALA A 75 12.01 -8.14 12.82
CA ALA A 75 10.93 -7.15 12.87
C ALA A 75 9.78 -7.55 11.94
N PHE A 76 8.57 -7.02 12.17
CA PHE A 76 7.40 -7.34 11.38
C PHE A 76 7.32 -6.50 10.09
N GLY A 77 6.99 -7.16 8.98
CA GLY A 77 6.63 -6.51 7.73
C GLY A 77 5.12 -6.34 7.61
N MET A 78 4.62 -5.13 7.84
CA MET A 78 3.19 -4.83 7.79
C MET A 78 2.75 -4.43 6.39
N GLY A 79 1.65 -5.00 5.91
CA GLY A 79 1.01 -4.63 4.67
C GLY A 79 0.32 -3.26 4.72
N GLY A 80 -0.13 -2.78 3.57
CA GLY A 80 -0.79 -1.49 3.44
C GLY A 80 -2.19 -1.43 4.04
N MET A 81 -2.73 -0.23 4.16
CA MET A 81 -4.09 -0.01 4.66
C MET A 81 -5.13 -0.37 3.59
N SER A 82 -6.14 -1.15 3.99
CA SER A 82 -7.38 -1.28 3.22
C SER A 82 -8.30 -0.12 3.57
N ALA A 83 -8.57 0.73 2.57
CA ALA A 83 -9.34 1.97 2.75
C ALA A 83 -10.82 1.86 2.36
N GLN A 84 -11.26 0.70 1.87
CA GLN A 84 -12.66 0.46 1.53
C GLN A 84 -13.55 0.59 2.76
N VAL A 85 -14.70 1.22 2.56
CA VAL A 85 -15.71 1.38 3.62
C VAL A 85 -16.89 0.46 3.35
N ILE A 86 -17.11 -0.46 4.26
CA ILE A 86 -18.28 -1.32 4.27
C ILE A 86 -19.30 -0.70 5.24
N ALA A 87 -20.38 -0.17 4.68
CA ALA A 87 -21.43 0.45 5.46
C ALA A 87 -22.78 -0.25 5.23
N LYS A 88 -23.63 -0.28 6.26
CA LYS A 88 -25.00 -0.82 6.15
C LYS A 88 -25.86 -0.03 5.16
N SER A 89 -25.53 1.22 4.93
CA SER A 89 -26.19 2.11 3.97
C SER A 89 -25.82 1.82 2.51
N ASN A 90 -24.72 1.11 2.27
CA ASN A 90 -24.30 0.79 0.91
C ASN A 90 -25.15 -0.34 0.33
N PRO A 91 -25.41 -0.33 -0.99
CA PRO A 91 -25.95 -1.49 -1.69
C PRO A 91 -25.10 -2.75 -1.41
N LYS A 92 -25.75 -3.90 -1.33
CA LYS A 92 -25.08 -5.18 -1.02
C LYS A 92 -23.95 -5.48 -1.98
N GLU A 93 -24.17 -5.26 -3.28
CA GLU A 93 -23.18 -5.48 -4.34
C GLU A 93 -21.92 -4.62 -4.15
N ILE A 94 -22.06 -3.36 -3.73
CA ILE A 94 -20.91 -2.48 -3.44
C ILE A 94 -20.07 -3.02 -2.30
N ASN A 95 -20.71 -3.47 -1.22
CA ASN A 95 -20.02 -4.07 -0.10
C ASN A 95 -19.33 -5.39 -0.46
N GLU A 96 -19.95 -6.23 -1.27
CA GLU A 96 -19.38 -7.49 -1.76
C GLU A 96 -18.16 -7.24 -2.64
N ASN A 97 -18.22 -6.28 -3.56
CA ASN A 97 -17.09 -5.88 -4.41
C ASN A 97 -15.94 -5.30 -3.59
N ALA A 98 -16.25 -4.45 -2.61
CA ALA A 98 -15.26 -3.90 -1.69
C ALA A 98 -14.55 -5.01 -0.90
N LEU A 99 -15.29 -5.96 -0.33
CA LEU A 99 -14.74 -7.12 0.38
C LEU A 99 -13.88 -8.01 -0.53
N ALA A 100 -14.31 -8.26 -1.75
CA ALA A 100 -13.54 -9.04 -2.72
C ALA A 100 -12.20 -8.36 -3.05
N GLY A 101 -12.21 -7.04 -3.20
CA GLY A 101 -10.99 -6.23 -3.40
C GLY A 101 -10.04 -6.32 -2.21
N VAL A 102 -10.57 -6.13 -0.99
CA VAL A 102 -9.79 -6.29 0.26
C VAL A 102 -9.19 -7.68 0.36
N LYS A 103 -9.99 -8.72 0.13
CA LYS A 103 -9.53 -10.11 0.19
C LYS A 103 -8.36 -10.34 -0.78
N LYS A 104 -8.49 -9.96 -2.03
CA LYS A 104 -7.46 -10.11 -3.06
C LYS A 104 -6.15 -9.40 -2.65
N ASP A 105 -6.25 -8.20 -2.11
CA ASP A 105 -5.08 -7.43 -1.65
C ASP A 105 -4.39 -8.10 -0.46
N LYS A 106 -5.15 -8.52 0.54
CA LYS A 106 -4.60 -9.16 1.75
C LYS A 106 -4.04 -10.57 1.50
N GLU A 107 -4.64 -11.33 0.59
CA GLU A 107 -4.07 -12.60 0.11
C GLU A 107 -2.73 -12.37 -0.61
N ARG A 108 -2.57 -11.29 -1.37
CA ARG A 108 -1.29 -10.89 -1.95
C ARG A 108 -0.25 -10.60 -0.87
N GLU A 109 -0.61 -9.78 0.12
CA GLU A 109 0.28 -9.44 1.24
C GLU A 109 0.72 -10.68 2.01
N LEU A 110 -0.23 -11.53 2.39
CA LEU A 110 0.03 -12.81 3.03
C LEU A 110 1.03 -13.67 2.21
N ASN A 111 0.79 -13.77 0.89
CA ASN A 111 1.66 -14.54 0.00
C ASN A 111 3.07 -13.95 -0.13
N GLN A 112 3.21 -12.63 -0.02
CA GLN A 112 4.49 -11.93 -0.01
C GLN A 112 5.20 -11.98 1.35
N GLY A 113 4.56 -12.52 2.38
CA GLY A 113 5.16 -12.72 3.69
C GLY A 113 4.88 -11.63 4.72
N ASN A 114 3.93 -10.72 4.45
CA ASN A 114 3.56 -9.74 5.45
C ASN A 114 2.96 -10.42 6.69
N ASP A 115 3.26 -9.88 7.88
CA ASP A 115 2.82 -10.40 9.17
C ASP A 115 1.44 -9.88 9.60
N GLY A 116 0.92 -8.93 8.88
CA GLY A 116 -0.37 -8.31 9.12
C GLY A 116 -0.60 -7.13 8.19
N ALA A 117 -1.66 -6.37 8.44
CA ALA A 117 -2.04 -5.23 7.62
C ALA A 117 -2.82 -4.19 8.43
N TRP A 118 -3.09 -3.05 7.81
CA TRP A 118 -3.91 -1.98 8.33
C TRP A 118 -5.29 -1.96 7.67
N VAL A 119 -6.27 -1.49 8.42
CA VAL A 119 -7.64 -1.24 7.93
C VAL A 119 -8.10 0.14 8.36
N ALA A 120 -8.79 0.85 7.47
CA ALA A 120 -9.28 2.20 7.75
C ALA A 120 -10.58 2.20 8.56
N HIS A 121 -11.29 1.09 8.64
CA HIS A 121 -12.58 0.99 9.32
C HIS A 121 -12.70 -0.31 10.13
N PRO A 122 -13.27 -0.25 11.35
CA PRO A 122 -13.42 -1.44 12.22
C PRO A 122 -14.14 -2.62 11.58
N SER A 123 -15.07 -2.39 10.65
CA SER A 123 -15.78 -3.47 9.94
C SER A 123 -14.88 -4.39 9.12
N LEU A 124 -13.66 -3.94 8.80
CA LEU A 124 -12.68 -4.72 8.04
C LEU A 124 -11.74 -5.55 8.94
N VAL A 125 -11.75 -5.32 10.26
CA VAL A 125 -10.83 -6.02 11.18
C VAL A 125 -11.00 -7.53 11.08
N GLU A 126 -12.23 -8.03 11.33
CA GLU A 126 -12.49 -9.47 11.27
C GLU A 126 -12.26 -10.11 9.90
N PRO A 127 -12.73 -9.54 8.77
CA PRO A 127 -12.41 -10.07 7.46
C PRO A 127 -10.91 -10.18 7.18
N VAL A 128 -10.14 -9.16 7.51
CA VAL A 128 -8.68 -9.15 7.28
C VAL A 128 -7.96 -10.10 8.22
N LYS A 129 -8.27 -10.06 9.52
CA LYS A 129 -7.74 -10.97 10.53
C LYS A 129 -7.91 -12.43 10.13
N ASN A 130 -9.11 -12.81 9.68
CA ASN A 130 -9.41 -14.16 9.22
C ASN A 130 -8.55 -14.61 8.03
N ILE A 131 -8.11 -13.70 7.14
CA ILE A 131 -7.24 -14.04 6.01
C ILE A 131 -5.85 -14.43 6.53
N PHE A 132 -5.30 -13.66 7.45
CA PHE A 132 -3.98 -13.94 8.00
C PHE A 132 -3.99 -15.16 8.94
N GLU A 133 -4.87 -15.21 9.93
CA GLU A 133 -4.90 -16.28 10.94
C GLU A 133 -5.14 -17.68 10.36
N LYS A 134 -5.99 -17.78 9.34
CA LYS A 134 -6.27 -19.10 8.70
C LYS A 134 -5.12 -19.64 7.88
N ASN A 135 -4.14 -18.82 7.52
CA ASN A 135 -3.08 -19.17 6.59
C ASN A 135 -1.67 -19.05 7.19
N PHE A 136 -1.56 -18.68 8.46
CA PHE A 136 -0.28 -18.70 9.16
C PHE A 136 0.04 -20.12 9.68
N ASP A 137 1.29 -20.54 9.47
CA ASP A 137 1.85 -21.73 10.13
C ASP A 137 2.41 -21.40 11.54
N GLY A 138 1.75 -20.48 12.26
CA GLY A 138 2.20 -20.00 13.56
C GLY A 138 1.72 -18.58 13.82
N PRO A 139 2.35 -17.86 14.76
CA PRO A 139 1.89 -16.52 15.17
C PRO A 139 2.25 -15.39 14.18
N ASN A 140 3.14 -15.63 13.23
CA ASN A 140 3.65 -14.66 12.25
C ASN A 140 4.38 -15.36 11.11
N GLN A 141 4.92 -14.58 10.17
CA GLN A 141 5.69 -15.06 9.02
C GLN A 141 7.19 -14.68 9.06
N LEU A 142 7.75 -14.35 10.22
CA LEU A 142 9.17 -13.90 10.34
C LEU A 142 10.20 -14.84 9.70
N LYS A 143 9.87 -16.10 9.47
CA LYS A 143 10.77 -17.08 8.82
C LYS A 143 10.59 -17.14 7.30
N LYS A 144 9.63 -16.40 6.75
CA LYS A 144 9.34 -16.40 5.31
C LYS A 144 10.15 -15.29 4.62
N PHE A 145 10.89 -15.68 3.59
CA PHE A 145 11.68 -14.77 2.76
C PHE A 145 11.31 -14.93 1.29
N ASN A 146 11.27 -13.84 0.56
CA ASN A 146 11.04 -13.86 -0.88
C ASN A 146 12.30 -14.24 -1.65
N ASN A 147 13.49 -14.04 -1.07
CA ASN A 147 14.80 -14.34 -1.64
C ASN A 147 15.08 -13.69 -3.01
N ASN A 148 14.40 -12.61 -3.32
CA ASN A 148 14.59 -11.88 -4.55
C ASN A 148 15.75 -10.90 -4.43
N LYS A 149 16.66 -10.90 -5.40
CA LYS A 149 17.64 -9.82 -5.54
C LYS A 149 16.92 -8.60 -6.13
N ILE A 150 16.43 -7.73 -5.26
CA ILE A 150 15.79 -6.48 -5.64
C ILE A 150 16.84 -5.38 -5.62
N ASN A 151 17.07 -4.75 -6.78
CA ASN A 151 18.00 -3.64 -6.91
C ASN A 151 17.26 -2.30 -6.95
N ARG A 152 18.03 -1.20 -6.88
CA ARG A 152 17.46 0.14 -6.86
C ARG A 152 16.56 0.43 -8.07
N ARG A 153 16.92 -0.07 -9.25
CA ARG A 153 16.12 0.12 -10.47
C ARG A 153 14.76 -0.55 -10.35
N ASP A 154 14.69 -1.74 -9.76
CA ASP A 154 13.47 -2.51 -9.59
C ASP A 154 12.43 -1.80 -8.69
N LEU A 155 12.89 -0.84 -7.89
CA LEU A 155 12.06 0.01 -7.02
C LEU A 155 11.60 1.31 -7.69
N LEU A 156 12.22 1.69 -8.79
CA LEU A 156 11.98 2.96 -9.48
C LEU A 156 11.38 2.81 -10.87
N ASP A 157 11.31 1.59 -11.40
CA ASP A 157 10.84 1.31 -12.76
C ASP A 157 9.31 1.30 -12.80
N GLU A 158 8.75 2.48 -13.04
CA GLU A 158 7.30 2.67 -13.17
C GLU A 158 6.74 1.90 -14.37
N PRO A 159 5.46 1.44 -14.31
CA PRO A 159 4.86 0.70 -15.41
C PRO A 159 4.67 1.60 -16.63
N LYS A 160 5.28 1.22 -17.75
CA LYS A 160 5.08 1.86 -19.05
C LYS A 160 3.84 1.28 -19.72
N ILE A 161 2.72 1.97 -19.59
CA ILE A 161 1.42 1.55 -20.11
C ILE A 161 1.02 2.51 -21.23
N GLU A 162 0.73 2.01 -22.42
CA GLU A 162 0.12 2.82 -23.49
C GLU A 162 -1.20 3.42 -23.03
N ASN A 163 -1.48 4.65 -23.46
CA ASN A 163 -2.67 5.42 -23.04
C ASN A 163 -2.84 5.45 -21.52
N ALA A 164 -1.75 5.68 -20.85
CA ALA A 164 -1.63 5.59 -19.40
C ALA A 164 -2.42 6.65 -18.66
N ILE A 165 -2.66 7.81 -19.30
CA ILE A 165 -3.39 8.96 -18.74
C ILE A 165 -4.68 9.12 -19.53
N THR A 166 -5.81 9.07 -18.82
CA THR A 166 -7.14 9.23 -19.39
C THR A 166 -7.83 10.48 -18.85
N GLU A 167 -8.79 11.02 -19.60
CA GLU A 167 -9.63 12.12 -19.11
C GLU A 167 -10.33 11.74 -17.79
N ASN A 168 -10.81 10.50 -17.68
CA ASN A 168 -11.43 10.00 -16.46
C ASN A 168 -10.47 10.04 -15.27
N GLY A 169 -9.24 9.55 -15.42
CA GLY A 169 -8.23 9.57 -14.37
C GLY A 169 -7.87 10.99 -13.91
N VAL A 170 -7.81 11.94 -14.84
CA VAL A 170 -7.60 13.36 -14.50
C VAL A 170 -8.81 13.92 -13.73
N ARG A 171 -10.03 13.62 -14.17
CA ARG A 171 -11.27 14.05 -13.49
C ARG A 171 -11.38 13.49 -12.08
N GLU A 172 -11.09 12.20 -11.91
CA GLU A 172 -11.06 11.54 -10.59
C GLU A 172 -10.08 12.24 -9.63
N ASN A 173 -8.85 12.51 -10.09
CA ASN A 173 -7.86 13.20 -9.26
C ASN A 173 -8.30 14.62 -8.87
N LEU A 174 -8.89 15.37 -9.80
CA LEU A 174 -9.40 16.71 -9.53
C LEU A 174 -10.58 16.68 -8.56
N GLN A 175 -11.52 15.77 -8.77
CA GLN A 175 -12.69 15.60 -7.91
C GLN A 175 -12.27 15.28 -6.47
N GLU A 176 -11.41 14.30 -6.29
CA GLU A 176 -10.92 13.93 -4.96
C GLU A 176 -10.20 15.06 -4.27
N GLY A 177 -9.34 15.79 -4.99
CA GLY A 177 -8.63 16.94 -4.43
C GLY A 177 -9.58 18.05 -3.98
N ILE A 178 -10.58 18.39 -4.79
CA ILE A 178 -11.56 19.44 -4.49
C ILE A 178 -12.47 19.03 -3.32
N GLU A 179 -13.01 17.81 -3.35
CA GLU A 179 -13.91 17.32 -2.31
C GLU A 179 -13.19 17.16 -0.97
N TYR A 180 -11.97 16.61 -0.97
CA TYR A 180 -11.16 16.48 0.24
C TYR A 180 -10.86 17.84 0.88
N MET A 181 -10.48 18.82 0.07
CA MET A 181 -10.26 20.19 0.53
C MET A 181 -11.54 20.84 1.06
N ALA A 182 -12.68 20.59 0.43
CA ALA A 182 -13.97 21.12 0.91
C ALA A 182 -14.33 20.54 2.29
N TYR A 183 -14.14 19.26 2.53
CA TYR A 183 -14.31 18.62 3.84
C TYR A 183 -13.35 19.20 4.87
N TRP A 184 -12.08 19.36 4.53
CA TRP A 184 -11.06 19.89 5.42
C TRP A 184 -11.37 21.36 5.83
N ILE A 185 -11.73 22.22 4.89
CA ILE A 185 -12.12 23.61 5.15
C ILE A 185 -13.38 23.68 6.03
N SER A 186 -14.32 22.74 5.87
CA SER A 186 -15.54 22.65 6.69
C SER A 186 -15.32 22.04 8.09
N GLY A 187 -14.06 21.70 8.46
CA GLY A 187 -13.69 21.21 9.78
C GLY A 187 -13.59 19.70 9.90
N THR A 188 -13.72 18.94 8.80
CA THR A 188 -13.53 17.50 8.78
C THR A 188 -12.08 17.19 8.40
N GLY A 189 -11.24 16.81 9.37
CA GLY A 189 -9.80 16.62 9.19
C GLY A 189 -9.40 15.41 8.34
N ALA A 190 -10.29 14.39 8.24
CA ALA A 190 -10.12 13.23 7.36
C ALA A 190 -11.48 12.79 6.81
N SER A 191 -11.56 12.52 5.54
CA SER A 191 -12.79 12.07 4.87
C SER A 191 -12.49 11.03 3.81
N VAL A 192 -13.45 10.15 3.57
CA VAL A 192 -13.44 9.23 2.43
C VAL A 192 -14.16 9.94 1.28
N VAL A 193 -13.47 10.09 0.17
CA VAL A 193 -14.01 10.70 -1.05
C VAL A 193 -14.01 9.62 -2.13
N ASN A 194 -15.19 9.25 -2.61
CA ASN A 194 -15.44 8.34 -3.75
C ASN A 194 -14.50 7.13 -3.85
N TYR A 195 -14.81 6.09 -3.10
CA TYR A 195 -14.18 4.78 -3.23
C TYR A 195 -15.17 3.74 -3.76
#